data_9bdebf09cc9c4eb7bceac8ffedc535be
#
_entry.id   9bdebf09cc9c4eb7bceac8ffedc535be
#
_cell.length_a   1.000
_cell.length_b   1.000
_cell.length_c   1.000
_cell.angle_alpha   90.00
_cell.angle_beta   90.00
_cell.angle_gamma   90.00
#
_symmetry.space_group_name_H-M   'P 1'
#
loop_
_entity.id
_entity.type
_entity.pdbx_description
1 polymer ?
#
loop_
_entity_poly.entity_id
_entity_poly.type
_entity_poly.pdbx_seq_one_letter_code
_entity_poly.pdbx_strand_id
1 'polypeptide(L)'
;MNWEITTFIAYFVILLGVALVFYFNGTNKNSEDFFLGGRSMGPWVTALSAQASDMSAWLLMGLPGSILAFGFGQMWIGIGLAIGTAANWILCAKRLRTFSKAANDSITLPQYLTNRFAVDSRALQLVCALIFLFAYTIYVASALVAGTSVFTTLFPDISPKIAMFAFLLIIVAYTFFGGFAAVCWTDFFQGLLMMAALMLVPIVVYFGHSELLDPTALETVYEYTDAATGAVTQCAFGGGIFNASWQDIVSGLGWGLGYFGMPHILVRFMSIEKPSMIKKSSIVAIIWVVISLFSAVMIAYFGRMIMGEELLTHGNQKLVFIAMSRKFFPAGICGLLLAAIIAASISTADSQLLVASSSFTADLYKPFFRKGASEKETLLVGRVLVLVLSLIAFAIANSKGSGAQAIMDMVENAWGAFGSSFGPTILLSLFWKRFNYKGAVAGVVSGFVVDLGWLLTGLTASTGVYEIVPGFIVSFLAAYLVARFTEAPNAEAVAIFEEATKPDAD
;
A
#
# COMPACT_ATOMS: atom_id res chain seq x y z
N MET A 1 36.21 2.42 -6.53
CA MET A 1 34.99 1.60 -6.39
C MET A 1 33.93 2.50 -5.80
N ASN A 2 32.81 2.67 -6.48
CA ASN A 2 31.70 3.50 -5.94
C ASN A 2 30.95 2.69 -4.88
N TRP A 3 31.25 2.93 -3.60
CA TRP A 3 30.67 2.18 -2.49
C TRP A 3 29.15 2.32 -2.40
N GLU A 4 28.58 3.45 -2.82
CA GLU A 4 27.13 3.67 -2.86
C GLU A 4 26.46 2.66 -3.82
N ILE A 5 26.98 2.52 -5.03
CA ILE A 5 26.49 1.57 -6.02
C ILE A 5 26.77 0.12 -5.58
N THR A 6 27.93 -0.13 -4.99
CA THR A 6 28.29 -1.50 -4.56
C THR A 6 27.35 -2.04 -3.50
N THR A 7 27.04 -1.26 -2.45
CA THR A 7 26.12 -1.69 -1.39
C THR A 7 24.69 -1.76 -1.87
N PHE A 8 24.29 -0.86 -2.77
CA PHE A 8 22.99 -0.91 -3.43
C PHE A 8 22.82 -2.20 -4.25
N ILE A 9 23.79 -2.55 -5.09
CA ILE A 9 23.73 -3.80 -5.88
C ILE A 9 23.78 -5.03 -4.97
N ALA A 10 24.63 -5.02 -3.92
CA ALA A 10 24.71 -6.13 -2.98
C ALA A 10 23.38 -6.45 -2.33
N TYR A 11 22.57 -5.41 -2.00
CA TYR A 11 21.23 -5.60 -1.50
C TYR A 11 20.34 -6.40 -2.48
N PHE A 12 20.36 -6.08 -3.78
CA PHE A 12 19.59 -6.82 -4.78
C PHE A 12 20.02 -8.27 -4.93
N VAL A 13 21.33 -8.52 -4.88
CA VAL A 13 21.87 -9.88 -4.96
C VAL A 13 21.36 -10.71 -3.77
N ILE A 14 21.38 -10.15 -2.57
CA ILE A 14 20.86 -10.81 -1.37
C ILE A 14 19.35 -11.06 -1.50
N LEU A 15 18.58 -10.05 -1.91
CA LEU A 15 17.12 -10.15 -2.08
C LEU A 15 16.75 -11.24 -3.08
N LEU A 16 17.40 -11.24 -4.25
CA LEU A 16 17.18 -12.27 -5.27
C LEU A 16 17.59 -13.65 -4.77
N GLY A 17 18.69 -13.74 -4.02
CA GLY A 17 19.14 -14.98 -3.37
C GLY A 17 18.06 -15.58 -2.44
N VAL A 18 17.45 -14.74 -1.60
CA VAL A 18 16.35 -15.17 -0.72
C VAL A 18 15.16 -15.67 -1.53
N ALA A 19 14.73 -14.95 -2.57
CA ALA A 19 13.62 -15.38 -3.43
C ALA A 19 13.88 -16.74 -4.11
N LEU A 20 15.12 -16.96 -4.60
CA LEU A 20 15.53 -18.21 -5.21
C LEU A 20 15.54 -19.39 -4.21
N VAL A 21 15.97 -19.15 -2.97
CA VAL A 21 15.93 -20.19 -1.92
C VAL A 21 14.48 -20.66 -1.69
N PHE A 22 13.51 -19.77 -1.59
CA PHE A 22 12.11 -20.14 -1.46
C PHE A 22 11.57 -20.88 -2.70
N TYR A 23 11.98 -20.45 -3.89
CA TYR A 23 11.60 -21.12 -5.13
C TYR A 23 12.10 -22.56 -5.21
N PHE A 24 13.39 -22.77 -4.94
CA PHE A 24 13.99 -24.12 -5.01
C PHE A 24 13.56 -25.05 -3.87
N ASN A 25 13.20 -24.51 -2.71
CA ASN A 25 12.67 -25.33 -1.61
C ASN A 25 11.25 -25.87 -1.86
N GLY A 26 10.63 -25.51 -2.99
CA GLY A 26 9.35 -26.07 -3.44
C GLY A 26 8.18 -25.77 -2.50
N THR A 27 8.16 -24.60 -1.89
CA THR A 27 7.10 -24.17 -0.95
C THR A 27 5.76 -23.92 -1.64
N ASN A 28 5.75 -23.68 -2.95
CA ASN A 28 4.56 -23.34 -3.74
C ASN A 28 3.98 -24.57 -4.45
N LYS A 29 3.33 -25.49 -3.71
CA LYS A 29 2.82 -26.74 -4.26
C LYS A 29 1.44 -26.64 -4.90
N ASN A 30 0.62 -25.74 -4.38
CA ASN A 30 -0.76 -25.51 -4.82
C ASN A 30 -1.10 -24.01 -4.80
N SER A 31 -2.33 -23.67 -5.19
CA SER A 31 -2.80 -22.28 -5.23
C SER A 31 -2.86 -21.64 -3.84
N GLU A 32 -3.21 -22.39 -2.80
CA GLU A 32 -3.25 -21.88 -1.42
C GLU A 32 -1.84 -21.53 -0.92
N ASP A 33 -0.85 -22.40 -1.16
CA ASP A 33 0.54 -22.12 -0.81
C ASP A 33 1.05 -20.88 -1.55
N PHE A 34 0.78 -20.79 -2.86
CA PHE A 34 1.29 -19.70 -3.69
C PHE A 34 0.64 -18.35 -3.40
N PHE A 35 -0.68 -18.30 -3.13
CA PHE A 35 -1.43 -17.07 -2.96
C PHE A 35 -1.67 -16.66 -1.50
N LEU A 36 -1.55 -17.57 -0.53
CA LEU A 36 -1.80 -17.31 0.89
C LEU A 36 -0.72 -17.89 1.83
N GLY A 37 0.29 -18.58 1.29
CA GLY A 37 1.36 -19.18 2.09
C GLY A 37 0.89 -20.32 3.00
N GLY A 38 -0.17 -21.03 2.63
CA GLY A 38 -0.71 -22.14 3.42
C GLY A 38 -1.13 -21.76 4.83
N ARG A 39 -1.49 -20.50 5.08
CA ARG A 39 -1.83 -19.95 6.41
C ARG A 39 -0.78 -20.30 7.49
N SER A 40 0.49 -20.20 7.15
CA SER A 40 1.62 -20.60 8.02
C SER A 40 2.45 -19.42 8.55
N MET A 41 1.98 -18.18 8.37
CA MET A 41 2.74 -16.99 8.72
C MET A 41 2.78 -16.76 10.23
N GLY A 42 4.00 -16.61 10.75
CA GLY A 42 4.23 -16.24 12.15
C GLY A 42 3.94 -14.75 12.42
N PRO A 43 3.79 -14.36 13.71
CA PRO A 43 3.30 -13.02 14.07
C PRO A 43 4.22 -11.87 13.66
N TRP A 44 5.53 -12.05 13.68
CA TRP A 44 6.50 -11.02 13.28
C TRP A 44 6.51 -10.81 11.76
N VAL A 45 6.51 -11.92 11.00
CA VAL A 45 6.49 -11.87 9.54
C VAL A 45 5.18 -11.26 9.05
N THR A 46 4.04 -11.66 9.63
CA THR A 46 2.72 -11.08 9.29
C THR A 46 2.69 -9.57 9.54
N ALA A 47 3.18 -9.11 10.70
CA ALA A 47 3.18 -7.70 11.05
C ALA A 47 4.06 -6.88 10.10
N LEU A 48 5.32 -7.26 9.95
CA LEU A 48 6.28 -6.48 9.15
C LEU A 48 6.00 -6.59 7.65
N SER A 49 5.54 -7.75 7.17
CA SER A 49 5.09 -7.87 5.78
C SER A 49 3.87 -6.98 5.49
N ALA A 50 2.88 -6.94 6.40
CA ALA A 50 1.75 -6.04 6.24
C ALA A 50 2.21 -4.58 6.14
N GLN A 51 3.10 -4.14 7.02
CA GLN A 51 3.57 -2.75 7.06
C GLN A 51 4.51 -2.42 5.88
N ALA A 52 5.43 -3.31 5.52
CA ALA A 52 6.34 -3.09 4.39
C ALA A 52 5.60 -3.05 3.04
N SER A 53 4.57 -3.90 2.87
CA SER A 53 3.77 -3.91 1.64
C SER A 53 2.79 -2.74 1.53
N ASP A 54 2.41 -2.15 2.67
CA ASP A 54 1.52 -1.00 2.77
C ASP A 54 2.23 0.32 2.42
N MET A 55 3.32 0.58 3.12
CA MET A 55 3.91 1.91 3.20
C MET A 55 4.70 2.35 1.95
N SER A 56 5.01 1.48 1.02
CA SER A 56 5.67 1.76 -0.26
C SER A 56 6.82 2.80 -0.20
N ALA A 57 7.40 3.15 -1.33
CA ALA A 57 8.32 4.30 -1.44
C ALA A 57 7.64 5.64 -1.11
N TRP A 58 6.32 5.69 -1.06
CA TRP A 58 5.55 6.85 -0.63
C TRP A 58 5.98 7.34 0.76
N LEU A 59 6.25 6.43 1.70
CA LEU A 59 6.68 6.76 3.05
C LEU A 59 8.06 7.45 3.11
N LEU A 60 8.98 7.11 2.19
CA LEU A 60 10.34 7.68 2.16
C LEU A 60 10.46 8.89 1.23
N MET A 61 9.55 9.05 0.27
CA MET A 61 9.62 10.10 -0.76
C MET A 61 8.38 11.00 -0.80
N GLY A 62 7.18 10.40 -0.84
CA GLY A 62 5.91 11.12 -1.00
C GLY A 62 5.58 11.96 0.23
N LEU A 63 5.39 11.33 1.38
CA LEU A 63 5.02 12.00 2.62
C LEU A 63 6.08 13.02 3.08
N PRO A 64 7.38 12.69 3.16
CA PRO A 64 8.38 13.67 3.51
C PRO A 64 8.45 14.84 2.52
N GLY A 65 8.32 14.57 1.21
CA GLY A 65 8.29 15.60 0.18
C GLY A 65 7.10 16.54 0.32
N SER A 66 5.91 15.98 0.59
CA SER A 66 4.69 16.79 0.78
C SER A 66 4.78 17.68 2.04
N ILE A 67 5.25 17.14 3.16
CA ILE A 67 5.44 17.91 4.39
C ILE A 67 6.53 18.97 4.21
N LEU A 68 7.64 18.66 3.54
CA LEU A 68 8.71 19.62 3.25
C LEU A 68 8.19 20.79 2.43
N ALA A 69 7.31 20.55 1.45
CA ALA A 69 6.74 21.58 0.59
C ALA A 69 5.62 22.39 1.28
N PHE A 70 4.66 21.69 1.92
CA PHE A 70 3.39 22.27 2.36
C PHE A 70 3.19 22.28 3.89
N GLY A 71 4.18 21.80 4.63
CA GLY A 71 4.25 21.93 6.08
C GLY A 71 3.42 20.93 6.88
N PHE A 72 3.24 21.27 8.17
CA PHE A 72 2.64 20.38 9.16
C PHE A 72 1.17 20.05 8.91
N GLY A 73 0.45 20.78 8.07
CA GLY A 73 -0.90 20.40 7.64
C GLY A 73 -0.95 18.99 7.02
N GLN A 74 0.10 18.59 6.32
CA GLN A 74 0.21 17.26 5.69
C GLN A 74 0.43 16.12 6.71
N MET A 75 0.76 16.43 7.97
CA MET A 75 0.89 15.41 9.04
C MET A 75 -0.44 14.72 9.35
N TRP A 76 -1.59 15.33 9.04
CA TRP A 76 -2.88 14.70 9.24
C TRP A 76 -3.03 13.39 8.44
N ILE A 77 -2.32 13.27 7.31
CA ILE A 77 -2.22 12.02 6.55
C ILE A 77 -1.55 10.94 7.42
N GLY A 78 -0.40 11.25 8.00
CA GLY A 78 0.31 10.32 8.91
C GLY A 78 -0.50 9.95 10.14
N ILE A 79 -1.22 10.90 10.74
CA ILE A 79 -2.11 10.66 11.89
C ILE A 79 -3.26 9.75 11.48
N GLY A 80 -3.91 10.02 10.34
CA GLY A 80 -4.98 9.18 9.81
C GLY A 80 -4.51 7.76 9.55
N LEU A 81 -3.34 7.59 8.92
CA LEU A 81 -2.73 6.28 8.67
C LEU A 81 -2.40 5.54 9.96
N ALA A 82 -1.82 6.20 10.97
CA ALA A 82 -1.52 5.56 12.25
C ALA A 82 -2.80 5.08 12.97
N ILE A 83 -3.83 5.92 13.01
CA ILE A 83 -5.14 5.57 13.59
C ILE A 83 -5.80 4.43 12.80
N GLY A 84 -5.82 4.53 11.46
CA GLY A 84 -6.41 3.53 10.58
C GLY A 84 -5.73 2.17 10.70
N THR A 85 -4.39 2.14 10.70
CA THR A 85 -3.62 0.91 10.95
C THR A 85 -3.98 0.29 12.31
N ALA A 86 -3.94 1.09 13.38
CA ALA A 86 -4.27 0.58 14.72
C ALA A 86 -5.71 0.04 14.79
N ALA A 87 -6.67 0.78 14.24
CA ALA A 87 -8.06 0.36 14.19
C ALA A 87 -8.26 -0.93 13.38
N ASN A 88 -7.61 -1.05 12.21
CA ASN A 88 -7.70 -2.25 11.36
C ASN A 88 -7.11 -3.48 12.06
N TRP A 89 -5.92 -3.37 12.67
CA TRP A 89 -5.32 -4.47 13.42
C TRP A 89 -6.14 -4.90 14.63
N ILE A 90 -6.70 -3.94 15.37
CA ILE A 90 -7.46 -4.23 16.61
C ILE A 90 -8.86 -4.76 16.27
N LEU A 91 -9.55 -4.16 15.32
CA LEU A 91 -10.94 -4.48 15.02
C LEU A 91 -11.09 -5.61 13.99
N CYS A 92 -10.33 -5.56 12.90
CA CYS A 92 -10.57 -6.44 11.74
C CYS A 92 -9.71 -7.70 11.75
N ALA A 93 -8.43 -7.63 12.15
CA ALA A 93 -7.47 -8.68 11.87
C ALA A 93 -7.90 -10.06 12.42
N LYS A 94 -8.22 -10.16 13.73
CA LYS A 94 -8.64 -11.43 14.32
C LYS A 94 -9.95 -11.92 13.72
N ARG A 95 -10.92 -11.02 13.55
CA ARG A 95 -12.22 -11.37 12.96
C ARG A 95 -12.06 -11.87 11.53
N LEU A 96 -11.34 -11.17 10.68
CA LEU A 96 -11.14 -11.57 9.28
C LEU A 96 -10.44 -12.93 9.17
N ARG A 97 -9.48 -13.22 10.06
CA ARG A 97 -8.82 -14.54 10.11
C ARG A 97 -9.80 -15.66 10.41
N THR A 98 -10.67 -15.50 11.42
CA THR A 98 -11.66 -16.52 11.79
C THR A 98 -12.78 -16.61 10.75
N PHE A 99 -13.29 -15.47 10.28
CA PHE A 99 -14.34 -15.42 9.27
C PHE A 99 -13.91 -16.01 7.92
N SER A 100 -12.67 -15.76 7.46
CA SER A 100 -12.20 -16.32 6.20
C SER A 100 -12.10 -17.85 6.25
N LYS A 101 -11.80 -18.40 7.41
CA LYS A 101 -11.77 -19.87 7.62
C LYS A 101 -13.19 -20.44 7.66
N ALA A 102 -14.08 -19.85 8.44
CA ALA A 102 -15.48 -20.26 8.54
C ALA A 102 -16.24 -20.11 7.19
N ALA A 103 -15.87 -19.12 6.38
CA ALA A 103 -16.41 -18.89 5.05
C ALA A 103 -15.70 -19.78 4.00
N ASN A 104 -15.79 -21.09 4.15
CA ASN A 104 -15.27 -22.11 3.24
C ASN A 104 -13.76 -21.97 2.95
N ASP A 105 -12.98 -21.66 3.98
CA ASP A 105 -11.51 -21.51 3.93
C ASP A 105 -11.03 -20.60 2.77
N SER A 106 -11.68 -19.44 2.62
CA SER A 106 -11.47 -18.51 1.51
C SER A 106 -10.03 -18.03 1.46
N ILE A 107 -9.39 -18.11 0.30
CA ILE A 107 -7.99 -17.72 0.09
C ILE A 107 -7.83 -16.31 -0.50
N THR A 108 -8.89 -15.74 -1.06
CA THR A 108 -8.93 -14.37 -1.56
C THR A 108 -10.02 -13.56 -0.87
N LEU A 109 -9.90 -12.23 -0.89
CA LEU A 109 -10.91 -11.35 -0.33
C LEU A 109 -12.25 -11.41 -1.09
N PRO A 110 -12.28 -11.45 -2.45
CA PRO A 110 -13.52 -11.65 -3.19
C PRO A 110 -14.20 -12.99 -2.89
N GLN A 111 -13.43 -14.08 -2.71
CA GLN A 111 -13.98 -15.36 -2.26
C GLN A 111 -14.60 -15.25 -0.87
N TYR A 112 -13.88 -14.61 0.07
CA TYR A 112 -14.39 -14.38 1.41
C TYR A 112 -15.74 -13.65 1.37
N LEU A 113 -15.85 -12.56 0.65
CA LEU A 113 -17.09 -11.79 0.53
C LEU A 113 -18.23 -12.61 -0.09
N THR A 114 -17.93 -13.45 -1.09
CA THR A 114 -18.93 -14.31 -1.72
C THR A 114 -19.36 -15.44 -0.77
N ASN A 115 -18.41 -16.16 -0.21
CA ASN A 115 -18.67 -17.31 0.66
C ASN A 115 -19.31 -16.89 1.99
N ARG A 116 -18.98 -15.70 2.50
CA ARG A 116 -19.57 -15.15 3.73
C ARG A 116 -21.10 -15.04 3.68
N PHE A 117 -21.66 -14.82 2.49
CA PHE A 117 -23.10 -14.69 2.29
C PHE A 117 -23.76 -15.96 1.79
N ALA A 118 -23.00 -17.00 1.51
CA ALA A 118 -23.48 -18.32 1.05
C ALA A 118 -24.51 -18.21 -0.10
N VAL A 119 -24.11 -17.47 -1.16
CA VAL A 119 -24.96 -17.24 -2.35
C VAL A 119 -24.24 -17.75 -3.58
N ASP A 120 -24.98 -18.42 -4.48
CA ASP A 120 -24.43 -18.96 -5.74
C ASP A 120 -24.01 -17.89 -6.75
N SER A 121 -24.48 -16.63 -6.56
CA SER A 121 -24.14 -15.52 -7.45
C SER A 121 -22.67 -15.11 -7.34
N ARG A 122 -21.98 -15.06 -8.47
CA ARG A 122 -20.58 -14.64 -8.57
C ARG A 122 -20.39 -13.19 -8.99
N ALA A 123 -21.46 -12.40 -9.04
CA ALA A 123 -21.39 -11.00 -9.49
C ALA A 123 -20.50 -10.15 -8.57
N LEU A 124 -20.59 -10.33 -7.25
CA LEU A 124 -19.73 -9.64 -6.29
C LEU A 124 -18.26 -10.01 -6.50
N GLN A 125 -17.96 -11.31 -6.69
CA GLN A 125 -16.60 -11.80 -6.96
C GLN A 125 -16.01 -11.19 -8.23
N LEU A 126 -16.81 -11.12 -9.31
CA LEU A 126 -16.43 -10.49 -10.57
C LEU A 126 -16.12 -8.99 -10.39
N VAL A 127 -17.01 -8.25 -9.76
CA VAL A 127 -16.85 -6.80 -9.54
C VAL A 127 -15.61 -6.52 -8.68
N CYS A 128 -15.42 -7.26 -7.59
CA CYS A 128 -14.25 -7.12 -6.73
C CYS A 128 -12.95 -7.37 -7.50
N ALA A 129 -12.88 -8.46 -8.29
CA ALA A 129 -11.70 -8.78 -9.05
C ALA A 129 -11.36 -7.73 -10.13
N LEU A 130 -12.37 -7.16 -10.78
CA LEU A 130 -12.17 -6.07 -11.77
C LEU A 130 -11.63 -4.80 -11.10
N ILE A 131 -12.16 -4.42 -9.93
CA ILE A 131 -11.66 -3.28 -9.16
C ILE A 131 -10.20 -3.54 -8.74
N PHE A 132 -9.87 -4.76 -8.30
CA PHE A 132 -8.49 -5.11 -7.94
C PHE A 132 -7.52 -4.96 -9.09
N LEU A 133 -7.88 -5.48 -10.27
CA LEU A 133 -7.03 -5.35 -11.46
C LEU A 133 -6.80 -3.88 -11.83
N PHE A 134 -7.87 -3.08 -11.82
CA PHE A 134 -7.79 -1.66 -12.13
C PHE A 134 -6.91 -0.88 -11.12
N ALA A 135 -7.26 -0.93 -9.85
CA ALA A 135 -6.61 -0.11 -8.82
C ALA A 135 -5.15 -0.55 -8.57
N TYR A 136 -4.86 -1.86 -8.55
CA TYR A 136 -3.49 -2.32 -8.37
C TYR A 136 -2.57 -2.00 -9.55
N THR A 137 -3.10 -1.98 -10.77
CA THR A 137 -2.29 -1.59 -11.93
C THR A 137 -1.82 -0.13 -11.81
N ILE A 138 -2.69 0.76 -11.33
CA ILE A 138 -2.35 2.17 -11.07
C ILE A 138 -1.34 2.27 -9.91
N TYR A 139 -1.55 1.52 -8.84
CA TYR A 139 -0.66 1.56 -7.68
C TYR A 139 0.75 1.04 -8.00
N VAL A 140 0.87 -0.06 -8.75
CA VAL A 140 2.17 -0.58 -9.23
C VAL A 140 2.89 0.43 -10.11
N ALA A 141 2.16 1.22 -10.91
CA ALA A 141 2.75 2.30 -11.69
C ALA A 141 3.45 3.35 -10.81
N SER A 142 2.90 3.69 -9.62
CA SER A 142 3.55 4.60 -8.67
C SER A 142 4.89 4.06 -8.16
N ALA A 143 4.96 2.77 -7.89
CA ALA A 143 6.21 2.11 -7.47
C ALA A 143 7.29 2.18 -8.56
N LEU A 144 6.90 2.03 -9.83
CA LEU A 144 7.82 2.18 -10.97
C LEU A 144 8.36 3.60 -11.09
N VAL A 145 7.53 4.63 -10.88
CA VAL A 145 7.98 6.04 -10.88
C VAL A 145 8.96 6.30 -9.73
N ALA A 146 8.65 5.82 -8.53
CA ALA A 146 9.52 5.99 -7.37
C ALA A 146 10.87 5.30 -7.55
N GLY A 147 10.85 4.03 -7.99
CA GLY A 147 12.07 3.27 -8.28
C GLY A 147 12.92 3.92 -9.37
N THR A 148 12.29 4.44 -10.43
CA THR A 148 12.98 5.17 -11.50
C THR A 148 13.75 6.37 -10.95
N SER A 149 13.17 7.11 -10.00
CA SER A 149 13.85 8.26 -9.38
C SER A 149 15.14 7.87 -8.64
N VAL A 150 15.14 6.71 -7.98
CA VAL A 150 16.37 6.20 -7.32
C VAL A 150 17.41 5.76 -8.35
N PHE A 151 16.98 5.01 -9.37
CA PHE A 151 17.92 4.55 -10.42
C PHE A 151 18.55 5.71 -11.19
N THR A 152 17.78 6.72 -11.59
CA THR A 152 18.32 7.90 -12.29
C THR A 152 19.20 8.76 -11.38
N THR A 153 19.01 8.71 -10.06
CA THR A 153 19.87 9.38 -9.10
C THR A 153 21.22 8.67 -8.94
N LEU A 154 21.23 7.32 -8.99
CA LEU A 154 22.46 6.52 -8.92
C LEU A 154 23.22 6.44 -10.24
N PHE A 155 22.49 6.46 -11.34
CA PHE A 155 22.99 6.32 -12.70
C PHE A 155 22.47 7.45 -13.58
N PRO A 156 23.00 8.69 -13.45
CA PRO A 156 22.48 9.87 -14.15
C PRO A 156 22.52 9.78 -15.68
N ASP A 157 23.42 8.97 -16.22
CA ASP A 157 23.59 8.77 -17.67
C ASP A 157 22.52 7.84 -18.28
N ILE A 158 21.74 7.14 -17.47
CA ILE A 158 20.69 6.23 -17.93
C ILE A 158 19.39 7.01 -18.14
N SER A 159 18.78 6.81 -19.34
CA SER A 159 17.48 7.46 -19.58
C SER A 159 16.42 6.93 -18.60
N PRO A 160 15.47 7.78 -18.15
CA PRO A 160 14.41 7.37 -17.21
C PRO A 160 13.60 6.16 -17.69
N LYS A 161 13.38 6.02 -19.02
CA LYS A 161 12.66 4.86 -19.58
C LYS A 161 13.43 3.55 -19.41
N ILE A 162 14.76 3.58 -19.60
CA ILE A 162 15.61 2.39 -19.41
C ILE A 162 15.68 2.05 -17.93
N ALA A 163 15.83 3.04 -17.04
CA ALA A 163 15.83 2.85 -15.59
C ALA A 163 14.50 2.21 -15.11
N MET A 164 13.37 2.73 -15.60
CA MET A 164 12.04 2.19 -15.29
C MET A 164 11.87 0.76 -15.79
N PHE A 165 12.31 0.46 -17.00
CA PHE A 165 12.24 -0.88 -17.57
C PHE A 165 13.13 -1.88 -16.81
N ALA A 166 14.35 -1.48 -16.44
CA ALA A 166 15.23 -2.30 -15.63
C ALA A 166 14.60 -2.61 -14.25
N PHE A 167 14.00 -1.61 -13.61
CA PHE A 167 13.31 -1.80 -12.34
C PHE A 167 12.06 -2.69 -12.48
N LEU A 168 11.29 -2.54 -13.56
CA LEU A 168 10.18 -3.44 -13.89
C LEU A 168 10.65 -4.90 -13.97
N LEU A 169 11.76 -5.18 -14.65
CA LEU A 169 12.30 -6.54 -14.76
C LEU A 169 12.66 -7.14 -13.40
N ILE A 170 13.18 -6.33 -12.48
CA ILE A 170 13.49 -6.77 -11.12
C ILE A 170 12.21 -7.16 -10.38
N ILE A 171 11.17 -6.30 -10.40
CA ILE A 171 9.88 -6.59 -9.76
C ILE A 171 9.27 -7.87 -10.33
N VAL A 172 9.21 -7.98 -11.66
CA VAL A 172 8.62 -9.13 -12.33
C VAL A 172 9.37 -10.42 -12.01
N ALA A 173 10.70 -10.41 -12.10
CA ALA A 173 11.51 -11.59 -11.78
C ALA A 173 11.28 -12.05 -10.34
N TYR A 174 11.25 -11.11 -9.41
CA TYR A 174 11.04 -11.38 -8.00
C TYR A 174 9.64 -11.97 -7.72
N THR A 175 8.59 -11.32 -8.22
CA THR A 175 7.19 -11.77 -8.01
C THR A 175 6.89 -13.09 -8.72
N PHE A 176 7.47 -13.31 -9.91
CA PHE A 176 7.23 -14.51 -10.72
C PHE A 176 7.72 -15.79 -10.03
N PHE A 177 8.85 -15.71 -9.33
CA PHE A 177 9.47 -16.88 -8.67
C PHE A 177 9.04 -17.03 -7.21
N GLY A 178 8.72 -15.95 -6.49
CA GLY A 178 8.61 -15.92 -5.04
C GLY A 178 7.36 -16.63 -4.48
N GLY A 179 6.17 -16.24 -4.89
CA GLY A 179 4.91 -16.60 -4.21
C GLY A 179 4.76 -15.92 -2.84
N PHE A 180 3.61 -16.11 -2.18
CA PHE A 180 3.21 -15.34 -0.99
C PHE A 180 4.18 -15.51 0.20
N ALA A 181 4.61 -16.72 0.49
CA ALA A 181 5.52 -16.96 1.62
C ALA A 181 6.89 -16.29 1.43
N ALA A 182 7.44 -16.35 0.21
CA ALA A 182 8.69 -15.66 -0.11
C ALA A 182 8.54 -14.14 0.02
N VAL A 183 7.45 -13.59 -0.54
CA VAL A 183 7.11 -12.16 -0.42
C VAL A 183 7.03 -11.74 1.05
N CYS A 184 6.28 -12.47 1.89
CA CYS A 184 6.15 -12.13 3.31
C CYS A 184 7.50 -12.15 4.06
N TRP A 185 8.37 -13.11 3.77
CA TRP A 185 9.68 -13.18 4.42
C TRP A 185 10.65 -12.09 3.94
N THR A 186 10.64 -11.77 2.67
CA THR A 186 11.46 -10.66 2.17
C THR A 186 10.91 -9.31 2.65
N ASP A 187 9.59 -9.13 2.70
CA ASP A 187 8.95 -7.96 3.29
C ASP A 187 9.35 -7.76 4.76
N PHE A 188 9.51 -8.85 5.51
CA PHE A 188 10.00 -8.78 6.89
C PHE A 188 11.36 -8.09 6.97
N PHE A 189 12.34 -8.49 6.14
CA PHE A 189 13.66 -7.87 6.12
C PHE A 189 13.61 -6.46 5.51
N GLN A 190 12.79 -6.24 4.49
CA GLN A 190 12.58 -4.94 3.87
C GLN A 190 11.94 -3.96 4.85
N GLY A 191 10.96 -4.39 5.64
CA GLY A 191 10.33 -3.58 6.69
C GLY A 191 11.32 -3.19 7.80
N LEU A 192 12.24 -4.08 8.17
CA LEU A 192 13.31 -3.74 9.11
C LEU A 192 14.28 -2.71 8.51
N LEU A 193 14.67 -2.89 7.26
CA LEU A 193 15.56 -1.95 6.57
C LEU A 193 14.90 -0.57 6.42
N MET A 194 13.64 -0.52 6.03
CA MET A 194 12.87 0.73 5.92
C MET A 194 12.80 1.48 7.25
N MET A 195 12.46 0.79 8.33
CA MET A 195 12.39 1.40 9.67
C MET A 195 13.74 1.92 10.13
N ALA A 196 14.81 1.12 9.95
CA ALA A 196 16.16 1.54 10.29
C ALA A 196 16.60 2.77 9.48
N ALA A 197 16.36 2.77 8.18
CA ALA A 197 16.68 3.88 7.30
C ALA A 197 15.95 5.17 7.68
N LEU A 198 14.64 5.07 7.94
CA LEU A 198 13.83 6.22 8.38
C LEU A 198 14.28 6.79 9.73
N MET A 199 14.65 5.93 10.68
CA MET A 199 15.10 6.38 12.01
C MET A 199 16.49 6.98 11.98
N LEU A 200 17.42 6.39 11.22
CA LEU A 200 18.84 6.80 11.23
C LEU A 200 19.02 8.24 10.75
N VAL A 201 18.30 8.67 9.70
CA VAL A 201 18.46 10.00 9.12
C VAL A 201 18.16 11.11 10.15
N PRO A 202 16.97 11.18 10.75
CA PRO A 202 16.67 12.26 11.72
C PRO A 202 17.50 12.13 13.00
N ILE A 203 17.85 10.92 13.45
CA ILE A 203 18.71 10.73 14.62
C ILE A 203 20.09 11.33 14.39
N VAL A 204 20.74 11.04 13.26
CA VAL A 204 22.07 11.56 12.92
C VAL A 204 22.04 13.08 12.79
N VAL A 205 21.00 13.63 12.16
CA VAL A 205 20.86 15.08 12.02
C VAL A 205 20.69 15.75 13.39
N TYR A 206 19.77 15.24 14.20
CA TYR A 206 19.48 15.88 15.50
C TYR A 206 20.65 15.85 16.49
N PHE A 207 21.34 14.69 16.61
CA PHE A 207 22.43 14.54 17.57
C PHE A 207 23.80 14.93 17.03
N GLY A 208 24.00 14.88 15.69
CA GLY A 208 25.33 15.13 15.08
C GLY A 208 25.44 16.45 14.34
N HIS A 209 24.34 17.06 13.91
CA HIS A 209 24.35 18.21 13.00
C HIS A 209 23.23 19.22 13.29
N SER A 210 22.81 19.35 14.56
CA SER A 210 21.77 20.27 14.98
C SER A 210 22.12 21.74 14.73
N GLU A 211 23.40 22.07 14.59
CA GLU A 211 23.88 23.40 14.24
C GLU A 211 23.49 23.85 12.81
N LEU A 212 23.12 22.92 11.95
CA LEU A 212 22.66 23.20 10.57
C LEU A 212 21.14 23.48 10.49
N LEU A 213 20.41 23.35 11.59
CA LEU A 213 18.97 23.56 11.62
C LEU A 213 18.68 25.06 11.67
N ASP A 214 18.23 25.61 10.53
CA ASP A 214 17.83 27.03 10.44
C ASP A 214 16.30 27.16 10.49
N PRO A 215 15.73 27.59 11.64
CA PRO A 215 14.28 27.75 11.76
C PRO A 215 13.68 28.81 10.84
N THR A 216 14.48 29.75 10.31
CA THR A 216 13.98 30.79 9.40
C THR A 216 13.51 30.22 8.06
N ALA A 217 14.05 29.07 7.67
CA ALA A 217 13.62 28.34 6.48
C ALA A 217 12.15 27.86 6.57
N LEU A 218 11.57 27.73 7.77
CA LEU A 218 10.16 27.37 7.96
C LEU A 218 9.21 28.54 7.64
N GLU A 219 9.68 29.78 7.76
CA GLU A 219 8.90 30.98 7.45
C GLU A 219 9.05 31.41 5.99
N THR A 220 10.08 30.88 5.30
CA THR A 220 10.37 31.23 3.92
C THR A 220 9.41 30.51 2.97
N VAL A 221 8.79 31.27 2.04
CA VAL A 221 8.00 30.71 0.94
C VAL A 221 8.92 30.51 -0.26
N TYR A 222 8.97 29.27 -0.76
CA TYR A 222 9.70 28.95 -1.98
C TYR A 222 8.73 28.73 -3.14
N GLU A 223 9.20 28.98 -4.36
CA GLU A 223 8.39 28.78 -5.56
C GLU A 223 9.17 27.96 -6.59
N TYR A 224 8.49 27.10 -7.30
CA TYR A 224 9.02 26.47 -8.50
C TYR A 224 8.00 26.46 -9.62
N THR A 225 8.50 26.49 -10.85
CA THR A 225 7.68 26.36 -12.04
C THR A 225 7.82 24.93 -12.57
N ASP A 226 6.71 24.22 -12.70
CA ASP A 226 6.70 22.90 -13.34
C ASP A 226 7.07 23.04 -14.82
N ALA A 227 8.13 22.36 -15.23
CA ALA A 227 8.68 22.47 -16.58
C ALA A 227 7.75 21.89 -17.68
N ALA A 228 6.84 20.99 -17.31
CA ALA A 228 5.92 20.37 -18.27
C ALA A 228 4.63 21.16 -18.46
N THR A 229 4.11 21.74 -17.39
CA THR A 229 2.81 22.44 -17.37
C THR A 229 2.92 23.95 -17.34
N GLY A 230 4.10 24.50 -16.95
CA GLY A 230 4.29 25.92 -16.70
C GLY A 230 3.60 26.44 -15.43
N ALA A 231 3.01 25.56 -14.63
CA ALA A 231 2.33 25.93 -13.39
C ALA A 231 3.33 26.34 -12.31
N VAL A 232 3.05 27.46 -11.64
CA VAL A 232 3.84 27.92 -10.50
C VAL A 232 3.23 27.36 -9.22
N THR A 233 4.05 26.64 -8.44
CA THR A 233 3.67 26.08 -7.15
C THR A 233 4.37 26.86 -6.03
N GLN A 234 3.59 27.39 -5.10
CA GLN A 234 4.11 28.02 -3.89
C GLN A 234 4.24 26.98 -2.76
N CYS A 235 5.43 26.91 -2.18
CA CYS A 235 5.78 26.00 -1.11
C CYS A 235 5.90 26.76 0.22
N ALA A 236 4.78 27.01 0.87
CA ALA A 236 4.71 27.60 2.20
C ALA A 236 4.62 26.50 3.26
N PHE A 237 5.50 26.52 4.27
CA PHE A 237 5.46 25.51 5.34
C PHE A 237 4.25 25.67 6.26
N GLY A 238 3.66 26.87 6.29
CA GLY A 238 2.49 27.18 7.11
C GLY A 238 2.80 27.25 8.60
N GLY A 239 1.73 27.33 9.39
CA GLY A 239 1.82 27.31 10.85
C GLY A 239 1.87 25.90 11.44
N GLY A 240 1.43 25.77 12.70
CA GLY A 240 1.36 24.47 13.36
C GLY A 240 0.30 23.54 12.75
N ILE A 241 0.30 22.29 13.21
CA ILE A 241 -0.58 21.20 12.72
C ILE A 241 -2.08 21.57 12.73
N PHE A 242 -2.52 22.41 13.66
CA PHE A 242 -3.91 22.87 13.76
C PHE A 242 -4.25 24.09 12.90
N ASN A 243 -3.27 24.62 12.16
CA ASN A 243 -3.52 25.70 11.19
C ASN A 243 -3.95 25.16 9.82
N ALA A 244 -3.99 23.82 9.67
CA ALA A 244 -4.51 23.17 8.50
C ALA A 244 -6.00 23.51 8.29
N SER A 245 -6.43 23.54 7.03
CA SER A 245 -7.86 23.68 6.71
C SER A 245 -8.65 22.47 7.22
N TRP A 246 -9.96 22.64 7.42
CA TRP A 246 -10.80 21.50 7.79
C TRP A 246 -10.80 20.40 6.70
N GLN A 247 -10.64 20.81 5.44
CA GLN A 247 -10.50 19.88 4.31
C GLN A 247 -9.24 19.03 4.43
N ASP A 248 -8.10 19.64 4.74
CA ASP A 248 -6.83 18.92 4.94
C ASP A 248 -6.93 17.94 6.12
N ILE A 249 -7.57 18.37 7.21
CA ILE A 249 -7.77 17.51 8.38
C ILE A 249 -8.65 16.30 8.06
N VAL A 250 -9.80 16.54 7.41
CA VAL A 250 -10.75 15.48 7.05
C VAL A 250 -10.16 14.55 6.00
N SER A 251 -9.49 15.10 4.99
CA SER A 251 -8.80 14.32 3.95
C SER A 251 -7.66 13.50 4.53
N GLY A 252 -6.82 14.11 5.38
CA GLY A 252 -5.73 13.41 6.04
C GLY A 252 -6.22 12.27 6.93
N LEU A 253 -7.23 12.49 7.76
CA LEU A 253 -7.86 11.43 8.55
C LEU A 253 -8.53 10.37 7.67
N GLY A 254 -9.07 10.77 6.51
CA GLY A 254 -9.69 9.91 5.52
C GLY A 254 -8.75 8.82 4.99
N TRP A 255 -7.45 9.09 4.89
CA TRP A 255 -6.46 8.07 4.52
C TRP A 255 -6.53 6.83 5.41
N GLY A 256 -6.82 7.00 6.70
CA GLY A 256 -6.99 5.89 7.63
C GLY A 256 -8.14 4.94 7.29
N LEU A 257 -9.17 5.41 6.58
CA LEU A 257 -10.31 4.59 6.17
C LEU A 257 -9.91 3.52 5.13
N GLY A 258 -8.87 3.77 4.34
CA GLY A 258 -8.36 2.86 3.34
C GLY A 258 -7.94 1.50 3.91
N TYR A 259 -7.40 1.48 5.13
CA TYR A 259 -6.95 0.24 5.76
C TYR A 259 -8.00 -0.86 5.85
N PHE A 260 -9.26 -0.49 6.04
CA PHE A 260 -10.35 -1.46 6.12
C PHE A 260 -10.68 -2.12 4.78
N GLY A 261 -10.23 -1.51 3.67
CA GLY A 261 -10.51 -1.99 2.32
C GLY A 261 -9.30 -2.52 1.55
N MET A 262 -8.06 -2.38 2.06
CA MET A 262 -6.83 -2.73 1.33
C MET A 262 -6.56 -4.24 1.24
N PRO A 263 -6.75 -4.87 0.07
CA PRO A 263 -6.73 -6.34 -0.01
C PRO A 263 -5.37 -6.95 0.31
N HIS A 264 -4.25 -6.33 -0.09
CA HIS A 264 -2.93 -6.88 0.18
C HIS A 264 -2.56 -6.84 1.68
N ILE A 265 -3.13 -5.92 2.46
CA ILE A 265 -3.01 -5.90 3.92
C ILE A 265 -3.92 -6.95 4.55
N LEU A 266 -5.19 -6.97 4.14
CA LEU A 266 -6.20 -7.87 4.69
C LEU A 266 -5.85 -9.36 4.47
N VAL A 267 -5.24 -9.67 3.35
CA VAL A 267 -4.78 -11.04 3.05
C VAL A 267 -3.71 -11.53 4.03
N ARG A 268 -2.88 -10.62 4.59
CA ARG A 268 -1.91 -10.99 5.64
C ARG A 268 -2.59 -11.41 6.93
N PHE A 269 -3.71 -10.78 7.28
CA PHE A 269 -4.51 -11.24 8.42
C PHE A 269 -5.07 -12.64 8.19
N MET A 270 -5.50 -12.95 6.96
CA MET A 270 -5.99 -14.27 6.58
C MET A 270 -4.88 -15.34 6.61
N SER A 271 -3.62 -14.97 6.37
CA SER A 271 -2.47 -15.87 6.24
C SER A 271 -1.81 -16.27 7.57
N ILE A 272 -2.12 -15.60 8.67
CA ILE A 272 -1.51 -15.90 9.98
C ILE A 272 -1.92 -17.31 10.46
N GLU A 273 -0.97 -18.02 11.05
CA GLU A 273 -1.16 -19.42 11.47
C GLU A 273 -2.33 -19.57 12.45
N LYS A 274 -2.32 -18.77 13.52
CA LYS A 274 -3.34 -18.84 14.58
C LYS A 274 -3.92 -17.46 14.90
N PRO A 275 -5.25 -17.35 15.10
CA PRO A 275 -5.88 -16.09 15.52
C PRO A 275 -5.31 -15.51 16.81
N SER A 276 -4.87 -16.35 17.75
CA SER A 276 -4.23 -15.92 19.01
C SER A 276 -2.93 -15.14 18.82
N MET A 277 -2.22 -15.33 17.71
CA MET A 277 -0.98 -14.62 17.39
C MET A 277 -1.22 -13.18 16.96
N ILE A 278 -2.44 -12.80 16.55
CA ILE A 278 -2.76 -11.48 16.01
C ILE A 278 -2.50 -10.36 17.02
N LYS A 279 -2.74 -10.59 18.31
CA LYS A 279 -2.44 -9.57 19.33
C LYS A 279 -0.96 -9.17 19.31
N LYS A 280 -0.04 -10.13 19.16
CA LYS A 280 1.40 -9.85 19.06
C LYS A 280 1.73 -9.12 17.75
N SER A 281 1.14 -9.55 16.64
CA SER A 281 1.31 -8.88 15.34
C SER A 281 0.82 -7.44 15.38
N SER A 282 -0.34 -7.18 15.99
CA SER A 282 -0.91 -5.83 16.13
C SER A 282 0.03 -4.88 16.87
N ILE A 283 0.61 -5.32 17.99
CA ILE A 283 1.55 -4.50 18.77
C ILE A 283 2.77 -4.14 17.90
N VAL A 284 3.36 -5.14 17.23
CA VAL A 284 4.54 -4.92 16.37
C VAL A 284 4.21 -3.96 15.23
N ALA A 285 3.09 -4.16 14.54
CA ALA A 285 2.68 -3.31 13.42
C ALA A 285 2.39 -1.86 13.85
N ILE A 286 1.69 -1.67 14.97
CA ILE A 286 1.36 -0.33 15.48
C ILE A 286 2.63 0.42 15.91
N ILE A 287 3.56 -0.24 16.60
CA ILE A 287 4.84 0.36 16.97
C ILE A 287 5.62 0.74 15.72
N TRP A 288 5.69 -0.17 14.75
CA TRP A 288 6.39 0.07 13.50
C TRP A 288 5.84 1.29 12.76
N VAL A 289 4.52 1.37 12.57
CA VAL A 289 3.90 2.47 11.82
C VAL A 289 4.07 3.82 12.51
N VAL A 290 3.92 3.88 13.83
CA VAL A 290 4.09 5.14 14.59
C VAL A 290 5.53 5.64 14.48
N ILE A 291 6.53 4.77 14.68
CA ILE A 291 7.93 5.15 14.58
C ILE A 291 8.28 5.58 13.16
N SER A 292 7.85 4.84 12.15
CA SER A 292 8.17 5.11 10.75
C SER A 292 7.54 6.42 10.25
N LEU A 293 6.26 6.66 10.56
CA LEU A 293 5.57 7.91 10.19
C LEU A 293 6.18 9.12 10.92
N PHE A 294 6.46 8.99 12.21
CA PHE A 294 7.14 10.05 12.97
C PHE A 294 8.51 10.37 12.37
N SER A 295 9.30 9.35 12.03
CA SER A 295 10.62 9.55 11.41
C SER A 295 10.51 10.22 10.04
N ALA A 296 9.53 9.85 9.23
CA ALA A 296 9.28 10.49 7.93
C ALA A 296 8.94 11.99 8.07
N VAL A 297 8.13 12.34 9.07
CA VAL A 297 7.84 13.73 9.43
C VAL A 297 9.11 14.49 9.84
N MET A 298 9.95 13.88 10.68
CA MET A 298 11.21 14.50 11.12
C MET A 298 12.21 14.69 9.99
N ILE A 299 12.25 13.77 9.02
CA ILE A 299 13.07 13.93 7.81
C ILE A 299 12.62 15.16 7.01
N ALA A 300 11.31 15.33 6.84
CA ALA A 300 10.77 16.50 6.15
C ALA A 300 11.06 17.81 6.90
N TYR A 301 10.86 17.82 8.20
CA TYR A 301 11.05 18.99 9.05
C TYR A 301 12.52 19.44 9.07
N PHE A 302 13.46 18.53 9.31
CA PHE A 302 14.88 18.83 9.25
C PHE A 302 15.34 19.14 7.82
N GLY A 303 14.81 18.39 6.83
CA GLY A 303 15.09 18.63 5.42
C GLY A 303 14.70 20.04 4.98
N ARG A 304 13.56 20.56 5.46
CA ARG A 304 13.14 21.94 5.18
C ARG A 304 14.14 22.97 5.71
N MET A 305 14.62 22.79 6.95
CA MET A 305 15.56 23.69 7.58
C MET A 305 16.97 23.66 6.97
N ILE A 306 17.37 22.52 6.38
CA ILE A 306 18.76 22.31 5.89
C ILE A 306 18.86 22.47 4.38
N MET A 307 17.85 22.05 3.62
CA MET A 307 17.90 21.89 2.17
C MET A 307 16.63 22.43 1.47
N GLY A 308 15.79 23.19 2.18
CA GLY A 308 14.51 23.67 1.64
C GLY A 308 14.67 24.45 0.34
N GLU A 309 15.61 25.41 0.29
CA GLU A 309 15.87 26.21 -0.90
C GLU A 309 16.31 25.32 -2.09
N GLU A 310 17.31 24.45 -1.88
CA GLU A 310 17.87 23.60 -2.94
C GLU A 310 16.81 22.65 -3.53
N LEU A 311 15.97 22.06 -2.70
CA LEU A 311 15.00 21.07 -3.15
C LEU A 311 13.74 21.69 -3.71
N LEU A 312 13.24 22.77 -3.11
CA LEU A 312 11.95 23.34 -3.46
C LEU A 312 11.99 24.23 -4.68
N THR A 313 13.04 25.02 -4.86
CA THR A 313 13.20 25.86 -6.06
C THR A 313 13.33 25.05 -7.37
N HIS A 314 13.69 23.77 -7.27
CA HIS A 314 13.81 22.87 -8.42
C HIS A 314 12.67 21.83 -8.51
N GLY A 315 11.65 21.87 -7.62
CA GLY A 315 10.58 20.89 -7.60
C GLY A 315 11.02 19.47 -7.21
N ASN A 316 12.12 19.34 -6.46
CA ASN A 316 12.77 18.09 -6.08
C ASN A 316 12.44 17.64 -4.65
N GLN A 317 11.32 18.09 -4.08
CA GLN A 317 10.92 17.79 -2.69
C GLN A 317 10.88 16.28 -2.38
N LYS A 318 10.54 15.44 -3.35
CA LYS A 318 10.54 13.96 -3.18
C LYS A 318 11.91 13.36 -2.90
N LEU A 319 12.98 14.09 -3.22
CA LEU A 319 14.35 13.60 -3.03
C LEU A 319 14.92 13.94 -1.65
N VAL A 320 14.14 14.53 -0.74
CA VAL A 320 14.63 14.97 0.57
C VAL A 320 15.33 13.85 1.34
N PHE A 321 14.79 12.64 1.38
CA PHE A 321 15.43 11.50 2.03
C PHE A 321 16.77 11.14 1.39
N ILE A 322 16.85 11.14 0.05
CA ILE A 322 18.06 10.85 -0.71
C ILE A 322 19.11 11.94 -0.46
N ALA A 323 18.72 13.21 -0.55
CA ALA A 323 19.60 14.36 -0.36
C ALA A 323 20.20 14.39 1.06
N MET A 324 19.35 14.18 2.08
CA MET A 324 19.79 14.06 3.47
C MET A 324 20.72 12.88 3.68
N SER A 325 20.41 11.72 3.09
CA SER A 325 21.25 10.53 3.16
C SER A 325 22.65 10.78 2.57
N ARG A 326 22.73 11.40 1.40
CA ARG A 326 24.01 11.74 0.76
C ARG A 326 24.81 12.80 1.52
N LYS A 327 24.13 13.75 2.18
CA LYS A 327 24.79 14.82 2.95
C LYS A 327 25.41 14.30 4.24
N PHE A 328 24.78 13.38 4.94
CA PHE A 328 25.15 13.02 6.31
C PHE A 328 25.76 11.63 6.47
N PHE A 329 25.74 10.78 5.44
CA PHE A 329 26.26 9.42 5.56
C PHE A 329 27.38 9.12 4.57
N PRO A 330 28.35 8.27 4.96
CA PRO A 330 29.34 7.76 4.02
C PRO A 330 28.69 6.94 2.90
N ALA A 331 29.32 6.92 1.73
CA ALA A 331 28.76 6.36 0.50
C ALA A 331 28.20 4.94 0.64
N GLY A 332 28.86 4.06 1.40
CA GLY A 332 28.39 2.67 1.61
C GLY A 332 27.07 2.61 2.40
N ILE A 333 26.93 3.44 3.44
CA ILE A 333 25.67 3.53 4.20
C ILE A 333 24.60 4.21 3.34
N CYS A 334 24.95 5.25 2.60
CA CYS A 334 24.04 5.92 1.68
C CYS A 334 23.43 4.93 0.67
N GLY A 335 24.24 4.06 0.04
CA GLY A 335 23.72 3.04 -0.88
C GLY A 335 22.72 2.08 -0.22
N LEU A 336 22.91 1.73 1.06
CA LEU A 336 21.95 0.92 1.82
C LEU A 336 20.65 1.69 2.13
N LEU A 337 20.77 2.99 2.46
CA LEU A 337 19.60 3.86 2.68
C LEU A 337 18.78 4.04 1.40
N LEU A 338 19.44 4.20 0.24
CA LEU A 338 18.77 4.25 -1.05
C LEU A 338 18.12 2.90 -1.41
N ALA A 339 18.76 1.80 -1.04
CA ALA A 339 18.16 0.47 -1.18
C ALA A 339 16.87 0.31 -0.38
N ALA A 340 16.70 1.04 0.74
CA ALA A 340 15.44 1.02 1.50
C ALA A 340 14.25 1.59 0.72
N ILE A 341 14.46 2.58 -0.16
CA ILE A 341 13.40 3.11 -1.04
C ILE A 341 12.98 2.03 -2.05
N ILE A 342 13.95 1.34 -2.61
CA ILE A 342 13.69 0.26 -3.57
C ILE A 342 13.04 -0.93 -2.87
N ALA A 343 13.48 -1.25 -1.65
CA ALA A 343 12.84 -2.26 -0.80
C ALA A 343 11.35 -1.97 -0.62
N ALA A 344 11.01 -0.72 -0.26
CA ALA A 344 9.65 -0.26 -0.10
C ALA A 344 8.83 -0.33 -1.41
N SER A 345 9.45 0.00 -2.55
CA SER A 345 8.80 -0.10 -3.85
C SER A 345 8.52 -1.55 -4.25
N ILE A 346 9.47 -2.46 -4.04
CA ILE A 346 9.34 -3.88 -4.40
C ILE A 346 8.31 -4.57 -3.50
N SER A 347 8.42 -4.44 -2.17
CA SER A 347 7.51 -5.08 -1.21
C SER A 347 6.04 -4.73 -1.44
N THR A 348 5.78 -3.51 -1.89
CA THR A 348 4.43 -3.09 -2.24
C THR A 348 4.01 -3.63 -3.61
N ALA A 349 4.83 -3.46 -4.64
CA ALA A 349 4.48 -3.85 -6.00
C ALA A 349 4.29 -5.37 -6.15
N ASP A 350 5.17 -6.19 -5.56
CA ASP A 350 5.05 -7.65 -5.62
C ASP A 350 3.83 -8.16 -4.87
N SER A 351 3.53 -7.59 -3.72
CA SER A 351 2.34 -7.90 -2.94
C SER A 351 1.05 -7.58 -3.70
N GLN A 352 1.00 -6.44 -4.35
CA GLN A 352 -0.14 -5.99 -5.14
C GLN A 352 -0.32 -6.85 -6.40
N LEU A 353 0.76 -7.13 -7.12
CA LEU A 353 0.75 -8.00 -8.30
C LEU A 353 0.32 -9.42 -7.93
N LEU A 354 0.79 -9.94 -6.80
CA LEU A 354 0.42 -11.27 -6.32
C LEU A 354 -1.07 -11.35 -5.96
N VAL A 355 -1.61 -10.36 -5.24
CA VAL A 355 -3.03 -10.31 -4.87
C VAL A 355 -3.92 -10.07 -6.10
N ALA A 356 -3.54 -9.21 -7.03
CA ALA A 356 -4.25 -9.04 -8.29
C ALA A 356 -4.26 -10.32 -9.12
N SER A 357 -3.13 -11.02 -9.19
CA SER A 357 -2.97 -12.30 -9.87
C SER A 357 -3.82 -13.40 -9.22
N SER A 358 -3.83 -13.47 -7.88
CA SER A 358 -4.65 -14.47 -7.14
C SER A 358 -6.13 -14.23 -7.38
N SER A 359 -6.57 -12.97 -7.30
CA SER A 359 -7.96 -12.61 -7.54
C SER A 359 -8.36 -12.92 -8.99
N PHE A 360 -7.54 -12.57 -9.97
CA PHE A 360 -7.85 -12.93 -11.35
C PHE A 360 -7.99 -14.44 -11.54
N THR A 361 -7.04 -15.21 -11.05
CA THR A 361 -7.03 -16.67 -11.30
C THR A 361 -8.12 -17.39 -10.52
N ALA A 362 -8.29 -17.08 -9.25
CA ALA A 362 -9.26 -17.74 -8.38
C ALA A 362 -10.69 -17.18 -8.56
N ASP A 363 -10.83 -15.89 -8.85
CA ASP A 363 -12.12 -15.20 -8.83
C ASP A 363 -12.69 -14.92 -10.24
N LEU A 364 -11.85 -14.90 -11.29
CA LEU A 364 -12.28 -14.71 -12.67
C LEU A 364 -12.00 -15.93 -13.55
N TYR A 365 -10.73 -16.32 -13.66
CA TYR A 365 -10.31 -17.34 -14.63
C TYR A 365 -10.98 -18.70 -14.35
N LYS A 366 -10.78 -19.22 -13.13
CA LYS A 366 -11.31 -20.55 -12.74
C LYS A 366 -12.85 -20.60 -12.75
N PRO A 367 -13.59 -19.62 -12.20
CA PRO A 367 -15.04 -19.64 -12.19
C PRO A 367 -15.74 -19.39 -13.52
N PHE A 368 -15.21 -18.47 -14.35
CA PHE A 368 -15.91 -17.98 -15.54
C PHE A 368 -15.36 -18.53 -16.85
N PHE A 369 -14.04 -18.73 -16.93
CA PHE A 369 -13.41 -19.15 -18.19
C PHE A 369 -13.06 -20.64 -18.22
N ARG A 370 -12.61 -21.22 -17.12
CA ARG A 370 -12.09 -22.60 -17.10
C ARG A 370 -12.32 -23.32 -15.77
N LYS A 371 -13.55 -23.78 -15.53
CA LYS A 371 -13.97 -24.44 -14.29
C LYS A 371 -13.14 -25.69 -13.90
N GLY A 372 -12.52 -26.33 -14.90
CA GLY A 372 -11.65 -27.52 -14.69
C GLY A 372 -10.15 -27.21 -14.76
N ALA A 373 -9.73 -25.96 -14.60
CA ALA A 373 -8.31 -25.60 -14.65
C ALA A 373 -7.51 -26.36 -13.58
N SER A 374 -6.40 -26.97 -14.01
CA SER A 374 -5.47 -27.65 -13.08
C SER A 374 -4.71 -26.61 -12.23
N GLU A 375 -4.15 -27.04 -11.09
CA GLU A 375 -3.31 -26.17 -10.25
C GLU A 375 -2.12 -25.60 -11.03
N LYS A 376 -1.47 -26.40 -11.88
CA LYS A 376 -0.37 -25.94 -12.73
C LYS A 376 -0.81 -24.86 -13.74
N GLU A 377 -1.98 -25.04 -14.34
CA GLU A 377 -2.57 -24.07 -15.27
C GLU A 377 -2.90 -22.77 -14.52
N THR A 378 -3.52 -22.84 -13.35
CA THR A 378 -3.86 -21.70 -12.51
C THR A 378 -2.62 -20.90 -12.13
N LEU A 379 -1.55 -21.57 -11.70
CA LEU A 379 -0.27 -20.94 -11.37
C LEU A 379 0.38 -20.27 -12.59
N LEU A 380 0.35 -20.93 -13.77
CA LEU A 380 0.90 -20.34 -15.00
C LEU A 380 0.13 -19.09 -15.41
N VAL A 381 -1.20 -19.14 -15.40
CA VAL A 381 -2.05 -17.99 -15.73
C VAL A 381 -1.78 -16.83 -14.77
N GLY A 382 -1.63 -17.10 -13.46
CA GLY A 382 -1.27 -16.10 -12.47
C GLY A 382 0.06 -15.42 -12.79
N ARG A 383 1.09 -16.19 -13.12
CA ARG A 383 2.42 -15.65 -13.50
C ARG A 383 2.37 -14.82 -14.78
N VAL A 384 1.63 -15.26 -15.78
CA VAL A 384 1.44 -14.49 -17.02
C VAL A 384 0.72 -13.18 -16.73
N LEU A 385 -0.27 -13.20 -15.84
CA LEU A 385 -0.97 -11.98 -15.46
C LEU A 385 -0.07 -10.98 -14.73
N VAL A 386 0.83 -11.43 -13.85
CA VAL A 386 1.84 -10.56 -13.24
C VAL A 386 2.62 -9.80 -14.31
N LEU A 387 3.09 -10.50 -15.37
CA LEU A 387 3.79 -9.86 -16.49
C LEU A 387 2.90 -8.85 -17.22
N VAL A 388 1.66 -9.22 -17.54
CA VAL A 388 0.72 -8.34 -18.27
C VAL A 388 0.42 -7.08 -17.47
N LEU A 389 0.06 -7.20 -16.19
CA LEU A 389 -0.23 -6.05 -15.33
C LEU A 389 1.00 -5.14 -15.16
N SER A 390 2.18 -5.73 -15.03
CA SER A 390 3.43 -4.97 -14.93
C SER A 390 3.73 -4.16 -16.19
N LEU A 391 3.46 -4.71 -17.37
CA LEU A 391 3.62 -3.99 -18.65
C LEU A 391 2.59 -2.85 -18.80
N ILE A 392 1.35 -3.06 -18.35
CA ILE A 392 0.32 -2.01 -18.34
C ILE A 392 0.72 -0.91 -17.34
N ALA A 393 1.17 -1.28 -16.15
CA ALA A 393 1.66 -0.34 -15.14
C ALA A 393 2.86 0.48 -15.66
N PHE A 394 3.77 -0.14 -16.41
CA PHE A 394 4.88 0.56 -17.08
C PHE A 394 4.38 1.60 -18.08
N ALA A 395 3.39 1.25 -18.90
CA ALA A 395 2.80 2.19 -19.86
C ALA A 395 2.15 3.38 -19.14
N ILE A 396 1.41 3.14 -18.05
CA ILE A 396 0.81 4.20 -17.21
C ILE A 396 1.89 5.07 -16.58
N ALA A 397 2.90 4.48 -15.94
CA ALA A 397 3.99 5.19 -15.31
C ALA A 397 4.75 6.10 -16.29
N ASN A 398 5.01 5.59 -17.50
CA ASN A 398 5.69 6.36 -18.56
C ASN A 398 4.84 7.53 -19.09
N SER A 399 3.51 7.49 -18.96
CA SER A 399 2.61 8.57 -19.41
C SER A 399 2.38 9.66 -18.37
N LYS A 400 2.56 9.38 -17.08
CA LYS A 400 2.27 10.32 -15.97
C LYS A 400 3.43 11.23 -15.58
N GLY A 401 4.61 11.00 -16.13
CA GLY A 401 5.83 11.74 -15.75
C GLY A 401 6.46 11.24 -14.44
N SER A 402 7.53 11.92 -14.01
CA SER A 402 8.37 11.49 -12.87
C SER A 402 8.29 12.42 -11.65
N GLY A 403 7.33 13.33 -11.59
CA GLY A 403 7.17 14.30 -10.50
C GLY A 403 6.79 13.64 -9.15
N ALA A 404 7.03 14.35 -8.05
CA ALA A 404 6.61 13.91 -6.71
C ALA A 404 5.09 13.75 -6.64
N GLN A 405 4.36 14.67 -7.25
CA GLN A 405 2.91 14.67 -7.26
C GLN A 405 2.35 13.44 -8.00
N ALA A 406 2.99 12.98 -9.08
CA ALA A 406 2.54 11.80 -9.81
C ALA A 406 2.56 10.51 -8.95
N ILE A 407 3.52 10.40 -8.01
CA ILE A 407 3.55 9.28 -7.05
C ILE A 407 2.36 9.40 -6.08
N MET A 408 2.15 10.61 -5.52
CA MET A 408 1.06 10.86 -4.57
C MET A 408 -0.30 10.57 -5.20
N ASP A 409 -0.59 11.16 -6.37
CA ASP A 409 -1.87 11.02 -7.06
C ASP A 409 -2.21 9.54 -7.38
N MET A 410 -1.22 8.78 -7.88
CA MET A 410 -1.45 7.36 -8.20
C MET A 410 -1.71 6.51 -6.97
N VAL A 411 -1.01 6.78 -5.85
CA VAL A 411 -1.24 6.09 -4.58
C VAL A 411 -2.60 6.48 -4.03
N GLU A 412 -2.90 7.76 -3.96
CA GLU A 412 -4.15 8.32 -3.46
C GLU A 412 -5.36 7.75 -4.19
N ASN A 413 -5.36 7.79 -5.53
CA ASN A 413 -6.46 7.28 -6.35
C ASN A 413 -6.70 5.77 -6.15
N ALA A 414 -5.64 4.96 -6.09
CA ALA A 414 -5.78 3.53 -5.86
C ALA A 414 -6.23 3.22 -4.42
N TRP A 415 -5.71 3.96 -3.44
CA TRP A 415 -6.06 3.84 -2.04
C TRP A 415 -7.52 4.22 -1.79
N GLY A 416 -7.98 5.32 -2.41
CA GLY A 416 -9.37 5.76 -2.39
C GLY A 416 -10.32 4.71 -2.96
N ALA A 417 -10.02 4.18 -4.14
CA ALA A 417 -10.83 3.16 -4.79
C ALA A 417 -11.00 1.89 -3.92
N PHE A 418 -9.94 1.42 -3.26
CA PHE A 418 -10.02 0.28 -2.35
C PHE A 418 -10.76 0.61 -1.06
N GLY A 419 -10.42 1.70 -0.40
CA GLY A 419 -11.01 2.11 0.86
C GLY A 419 -12.51 2.35 0.75
N SER A 420 -12.92 3.10 -0.27
CA SER A 420 -14.32 3.42 -0.54
C SER A 420 -15.15 2.18 -0.90
N SER A 421 -14.61 1.28 -1.74
CA SER A 421 -15.34 0.10 -2.20
C SER A 421 -15.46 -0.97 -1.14
N PHE A 422 -14.34 -1.31 -0.47
CA PHE A 422 -14.27 -2.50 0.35
C PHE A 422 -14.34 -2.21 1.84
N GLY A 423 -13.88 -1.05 2.32
CA GLY A 423 -13.83 -0.73 3.74
C GLY A 423 -15.16 -0.93 4.47
N PRO A 424 -16.23 -0.23 4.06
CA PRO A 424 -17.56 -0.39 4.67
C PRO A 424 -18.10 -1.81 4.57
N THR A 425 -17.92 -2.46 3.41
CA THR A 425 -18.39 -3.83 3.16
C THR A 425 -17.71 -4.85 4.07
N ILE A 426 -16.38 -4.74 4.24
CA ILE A 426 -15.62 -5.59 5.16
C ILE A 426 -16.07 -5.35 6.60
N LEU A 427 -16.16 -4.11 7.05
CA LEU A 427 -16.61 -3.79 8.40
C LEU A 427 -18.00 -4.37 8.67
N LEU A 428 -18.98 -4.12 7.80
CA LEU A 428 -20.33 -4.64 7.99
C LEU A 428 -20.36 -6.19 7.93
N SER A 429 -19.56 -6.83 7.07
CA SER A 429 -19.47 -8.29 6.98
C SER A 429 -18.95 -8.96 8.25
N LEU A 430 -18.06 -8.26 8.97
CA LEU A 430 -17.42 -8.75 10.19
C LEU A 430 -18.23 -8.45 11.46
N PHE A 431 -19.01 -7.35 11.48
CA PHE A 431 -19.64 -6.86 12.71
C PHE A 431 -21.16 -6.90 12.71
N TRP A 432 -21.81 -7.03 11.55
CA TRP A 432 -23.25 -7.00 11.48
C TRP A 432 -23.83 -8.33 10.96
N LYS A 433 -24.42 -9.12 11.86
CA LYS A 433 -24.97 -10.45 11.56
C LYS A 433 -26.04 -10.41 10.45
N ARG A 434 -26.85 -9.33 10.38
CA ARG A 434 -27.92 -9.15 9.39
C ARG A 434 -27.40 -8.71 8.01
N PHE A 435 -26.10 -8.40 7.87
CA PHE A 435 -25.53 -7.96 6.61
C PHE A 435 -25.65 -9.06 5.56
N ASN A 436 -26.15 -8.71 4.36
CA ASN A 436 -26.48 -9.65 3.30
C ASN A 436 -25.74 -9.34 1.99
N TYR A 437 -25.85 -10.25 1.02
CA TYR A 437 -25.21 -10.16 -0.27
C TYR A 437 -25.60 -8.89 -1.07
N LYS A 438 -26.90 -8.53 -1.09
CA LYS A 438 -27.40 -7.34 -1.82
C LYS A 438 -26.76 -6.06 -1.26
N GLY A 439 -26.65 -5.97 0.07
CA GLY A 439 -25.96 -4.88 0.75
C GLY A 439 -24.47 -4.82 0.42
N ALA A 440 -23.79 -5.96 0.34
CA ALA A 440 -22.38 -6.03 -0.02
C ALA A 440 -22.14 -5.55 -1.47
N VAL A 441 -22.96 -5.98 -2.42
CA VAL A 441 -22.88 -5.51 -3.82
C VAL A 441 -23.13 -4.00 -3.89
N ALA A 442 -24.15 -3.50 -3.19
CA ALA A 442 -24.48 -2.08 -3.18
C ALA A 442 -23.33 -1.24 -2.61
N GLY A 443 -22.71 -1.69 -1.51
CA GLY A 443 -21.57 -1.01 -0.88
C GLY A 443 -20.36 -0.94 -1.82
N VAL A 444 -19.91 -2.09 -2.33
CA VAL A 444 -18.75 -2.15 -3.23
C VAL A 444 -18.95 -1.28 -4.46
N VAL A 445 -20.10 -1.41 -5.14
CA VAL A 445 -20.37 -0.67 -6.38
C VAL A 445 -20.53 0.83 -6.12
N SER A 446 -21.30 1.23 -5.13
CA SER A 446 -21.52 2.65 -4.84
C SER A 446 -20.24 3.34 -4.37
N GLY A 447 -19.43 2.67 -3.53
CA GLY A 447 -18.13 3.18 -3.09
C GLY A 447 -17.20 3.45 -4.27
N PHE A 448 -17.05 2.49 -5.17
CA PHE A 448 -16.23 2.64 -6.36
C PHE A 448 -16.74 3.73 -7.31
N VAL A 449 -18.05 3.77 -7.57
CA VAL A 449 -18.65 4.75 -8.48
C VAL A 449 -18.52 6.17 -7.94
N VAL A 450 -18.72 6.37 -6.62
CA VAL A 450 -18.58 7.71 -6.02
C VAL A 450 -17.13 8.16 -6.00
N ASP A 451 -16.21 7.29 -5.60
CA ASP A 451 -14.78 7.56 -5.59
C ASP A 451 -14.26 7.95 -6.98
N LEU A 452 -14.49 7.10 -7.97
CA LEU A 452 -14.09 7.36 -9.35
C LEU A 452 -14.81 8.59 -9.95
N GLY A 453 -16.10 8.75 -9.66
CA GLY A 453 -16.88 9.90 -10.10
C GLY A 453 -16.36 11.21 -9.51
N TRP A 454 -16.01 11.22 -8.22
CA TRP A 454 -15.41 12.37 -7.55
C TRP A 454 -14.09 12.79 -8.19
N LEU A 455 -13.23 11.80 -8.46
CA LEU A 455 -11.94 11.99 -9.13
C LEU A 455 -12.11 12.53 -10.56
N LEU A 456 -12.94 11.86 -11.40
CA LEU A 456 -13.10 12.21 -12.81
C LEU A 456 -13.80 13.56 -13.04
N THR A 457 -14.62 14.00 -12.09
CA THR A 457 -15.29 15.30 -12.15
C THR A 457 -14.47 16.45 -11.57
N GLY A 458 -13.27 16.15 -11.02
CA GLY A 458 -12.38 17.14 -10.43
C GLY A 458 -12.89 17.70 -9.09
N LEU A 459 -13.79 16.99 -8.40
CA LEU A 459 -14.33 17.42 -7.12
C LEU A 459 -13.27 17.44 -6.01
N THR A 460 -12.26 16.57 -6.05
CA THR A 460 -11.12 16.65 -5.12
C THR A 460 -10.44 18.01 -5.22
N ALA A 461 -10.13 18.46 -6.43
CA ALA A 461 -9.47 19.75 -6.65
C ALA A 461 -10.37 20.96 -6.29
N SER A 462 -11.68 20.88 -6.56
CA SER A 462 -12.62 21.99 -6.32
C SER A 462 -13.10 22.11 -4.87
N THR A 463 -13.19 20.98 -4.14
CA THR A 463 -13.64 20.96 -2.75
C THR A 463 -12.52 20.91 -1.73
N GLY A 464 -11.34 20.45 -2.13
CA GLY A 464 -10.21 20.13 -1.25
C GLY A 464 -10.44 18.85 -0.41
N VAL A 465 -11.49 18.06 -0.70
CA VAL A 465 -11.81 16.83 0.05
C VAL A 465 -11.43 15.60 -0.76
N TYR A 466 -10.62 14.75 -0.16
CA TYR A 466 -10.16 13.48 -0.71
C TYR A 466 -11.35 12.54 -1.01
N GLU A 467 -11.39 11.94 -2.20
CA GLU A 467 -12.49 11.11 -2.71
C GLU A 467 -12.86 9.92 -1.82
N ILE A 468 -11.92 9.40 -1.04
CA ILE A 468 -12.18 8.30 -0.12
C ILE A 468 -13.24 8.66 0.92
N VAL A 469 -13.32 9.92 1.36
CA VAL A 469 -14.25 10.35 2.41
C VAL A 469 -15.69 10.23 1.94
N PRO A 470 -16.15 10.92 0.86
CA PRO A 470 -17.49 10.74 0.35
C PRO A 470 -17.74 9.31 -0.16
N GLY A 471 -16.77 8.67 -0.81
CA GLY A 471 -16.87 7.30 -1.27
C GLY A 471 -17.15 6.31 -0.15
N PHE A 472 -16.41 6.38 0.97
CA PHE A 472 -16.61 5.54 2.14
C PHE A 472 -17.97 5.75 2.81
N ILE A 473 -18.39 7.01 2.96
CA ILE A 473 -19.69 7.35 3.57
C ILE A 473 -20.85 6.81 2.72
N VAL A 474 -20.82 7.05 1.42
CA VAL A 474 -21.87 6.59 0.51
C VAL A 474 -21.91 5.06 0.44
N SER A 475 -20.75 4.41 0.37
CA SER A 475 -20.64 2.96 0.42
C SER A 475 -21.26 2.39 1.70
N PHE A 476 -20.92 2.97 2.86
CA PHE A 476 -21.48 2.52 4.14
C PHE A 476 -22.98 2.68 4.20
N LEU A 477 -23.50 3.83 3.80
CA LEU A 477 -24.94 4.10 3.78
C LEU A 477 -25.69 3.19 2.80
N ALA A 478 -25.17 3.02 1.58
CA ALA A 478 -25.77 2.13 0.58
C ALA A 478 -25.77 0.67 1.06
N ALA A 479 -24.64 0.18 1.57
CA ALA A 479 -24.52 -1.16 2.10
C ALA A 479 -25.49 -1.41 3.26
N TYR A 480 -25.56 -0.46 4.21
CA TYR A 480 -26.44 -0.56 5.36
C TYR A 480 -27.92 -0.51 4.97
N LEU A 481 -28.35 0.49 4.18
CA LEU A 481 -29.74 0.68 3.81
C LEU A 481 -30.24 -0.48 2.95
N VAL A 482 -29.48 -0.90 1.93
CA VAL A 482 -29.88 -2.02 1.07
C VAL A 482 -29.98 -3.30 1.90
N ALA A 483 -29.00 -3.60 2.76
CA ALA A 483 -29.10 -4.78 3.63
C ALA A 483 -30.26 -4.68 4.62
N ARG A 484 -30.60 -3.51 5.13
CA ARG A 484 -31.69 -3.30 6.10
C ARG A 484 -33.05 -3.52 5.48
N PHE A 485 -33.26 -3.09 4.22
CA PHE A 485 -34.54 -3.11 3.54
C PHE A 485 -34.73 -4.28 2.55
N THR A 486 -33.75 -5.15 2.42
CA THR A 486 -33.86 -6.38 1.62
C THR A 486 -33.95 -7.62 2.52
N GLU A 487 -34.06 -8.78 1.91
CA GLU A 487 -34.20 -10.06 2.59
C GLU A 487 -33.10 -10.29 3.62
N ALA A 488 -33.43 -10.94 4.72
CA ALA A 488 -32.43 -11.33 5.70
C ALA A 488 -31.43 -12.34 5.08
N PRO A 489 -30.19 -12.43 5.60
CA PRO A 489 -29.26 -13.45 5.15
C PRO A 489 -29.83 -14.86 5.37
N ASN A 490 -29.47 -15.80 4.50
CA ASN A 490 -29.87 -17.21 4.62
C ASN A 490 -29.29 -17.87 5.88
N ALA A 491 -29.82 -19.03 6.24
CA ALA A 491 -29.42 -19.75 7.45
C ALA A 491 -27.92 -20.11 7.46
N GLU A 492 -27.35 -20.45 6.30
CA GLU A 492 -25.93 -20.79 6.16
C GLU A 492 -25.02 -19.57 6.42
N ALA A 493 -25.36 -18.41 5.86
CA ALA A 493 -24.63 -17.17 6.13
C ALA A 493 -24.70 -16.74 7.60
N VAL A 494 -25.84 -17.03 8.27
CA VAL A 494 -25.97 -16.82 9.72
C VAL A 494 -25.11 -17.80 10.50
N ALA A 495 -25.08 -19.09 10.12
CA ALA A 495 -24.24 -20.11 10.75
C ALA A 495 -22.74 -19.76 10.63
N ILE A 496 -22.29 -19.32 9.46
CA ILE A 496 -20.90 -18.84 9.25
C ILE A 496 -20.57 -17.69 10.23
N PHE A 497 -21.49 -16.74 10.41
CA PHE A 497 -21.26 -15.64 11.34
C PHE A 497 -21.17 -16.11 12.80
N GLU A 498 -22.05 -17.01 13.20
CA GLU A 498 -22.06 -17.58 14.56
C GLU A 498 -20.81 -18.42 14.83
N GLU A 499 -20.38 -19.24 13.87
CA GLU A 499 -19.15 -20.02 13.96
C GLU A 499 -17.92 -19.12 14.13
N ALA A 500 -17.76 -18.11 13.26
CA ALA A 500 -16.63 -17.21 13.28
C ALA A 500 -16.57 -16.31 14.52
N THR A 501 -17.66 -16.16 15.26
CA THR A 501 -17.73 -15.34 16.49
C THR A 501 -17.67 -16.14 17.79
N LYS A 502 -17.53 -17.45 17.73
CA LYS A 502 -17.32 -18.28 18.93
C LYS A 502 -16.03 -17.88 19.67
N PRO A 503 -16.03 -17.88 21.01
CA PRO A 503 -14.88 -17.46 21.83
C PRO A 503 -13.60 -18.28 21.58
N ASP A 504 -13.72 -19.55 21.24
CA ASP A 504 -12.64 -20.54 21.12
C ASP A 504 -12.29 -20.86 19.65
N ALA A 505 -12.56 -19.96 18.72
CA ALA A 505 -12.21 -20.12 17.29
C ALA A 505 -10.70 -19.90 17.07
N ASP A 506 -9.85 -20.77 17.63
CA ASP A 506 -8.40 -20.82 17.37
C ASP A 506 -8.05 -21.86 16.31
#